data_7dfbd2f816bec22f7e3d96bfd8f05a65
#
_entry.id   7dfbd2f816bec22f7e3d96bfd8f05a65
#
_cell.length_a   1.000
_cell.length_b   1.000
_cell.length_c   1.000
_cell.angle_alpha   90.00
_cell.angle_beta   90.00
_cell.angle_gamma   90.00
#
_symmetry.space_group_name_H-M   'P 1'
#
loop_
_entity.id
_entity.type
_entity.pdbx_description
1 polymer ?
#
loop_
_entity_poly.entity_id
_entity_poly.type
_entity_poly.pdbx_seq_one_letter_code
_entity_poly.pdbx_strand_id
1 'polypeptide(L)'
;MRAKGGTSRGQKPGSLEAHERLVAECLEELALMGFAAWENPRRAVQVNGRWVSLTKAGRGDIQVLLARQAEGRLFGIHGEVECKTGQSGQSPKQRAHMRMVRNSGGVYIVARDRNEMRAELELLGFAARLPAA
;
A
#
# COMPACT_ATOMS: atom_id res chain seq x y z
N MET A 1 11.33 17.18 30.82
CA MET A 1 10.86 17.06 30.40
C MET A 1 10.52 16.61 29.60
N ARG A 2 10.26 16.24 29.33
CA ARG A 2 9.98 15.83 28.59
C ARG A 2 9.56 15.92 27.65
N ALA A 3 9.93 15.72 27.21
CA ALA A 3 9.59 15.83 26.23
C ALA A 3 8.54 15.34 25.89
N LYS A 4 8.00 15.34 26.11
CA LYS A 4 7.26 14.98 25.81
C LYS A 4 6.80 14.92 24.99
N GLY A 5 6.85 14.83 24.85
CA GLY A 5 6.61 14.74 24.21
C GLY A 5 6.26 14.59 23.41
N GLY A 6 6.46 14.88 23.18
CA GLY A 6 6.21 14.84 22.09
C GLY A 6 5.99 13.77 21.48
N THR A 7 6.16 13.32 21.89
CA THR A 7 6.15 12.33 21.36
C THR A 7 5.18 12.08 20.70
N SER A 8 5.44 12.02 20.10
CA SER A 8 4.68 11.63 19.23
C SER A 8 3.71 10.70 19.58
N ARG A 9 2.60 10.98 19.82
CA ARG A 9 1.66 10.14 20.17
C ARG A 9 1.59 8.98 19.35
N GLY A 10 1.76 7.85 19.80
CA GLY A 10 1.62 6.62 19.11
C GLY A 10 2.75 6.27 18.19
N GLN A 11 3.73 7.11 18.07
CA GLN A 11 4.86 6.83 17.21
C GLN A 11 6.03 6.31 18.00
N LYS A 12 5.90 5.10 18.47
CA LYS A 12 7.01 4.42 19.13
C LYS A 12 7.97 3.92 18.07
N PRO A 13 9.29 3.92 18.34
CA PRO A 13 10.26 3.42 17.38
C PRO A 13 9.94 2.02 16.85
N GLY A 14 9.49 1.13 17.72
CA GLY A 14 9.12 -0.22 17.29
C GLY A 14 7.94 -0.25 16.34
N SER A 15 6.98 0.67 16.50
CA SER A 15 5.82 0.76 15.62
C SER A 15 6.20 1.19 14.22
N LEU A 16 7.12 2.14 14.10
CA LEU A 16 7.59 2.60 12.80
C LEU A 16 8.38 1.51 12.11
N GLU A 17 9.26 0.82 12.84
CA GLU A 17 10.03 -0.29 12.29
C GLU A 17 9.13 -1.43 11.85
N ALA A 18 8.08 -1.73 12.60
CA ALA A 18 7.14 -2.78 12.25
C ALA A 18 6.41 -2.43 10.96
N HIS A 19 6.01 -1.17 10.80
CA HIS A 19 5.34 -0.74 9.59
C HIS A 19 6.27 -0.84 8.38
N GLU A 20 7.50 -0.35 8.51
CA GLU A 20 8.47 -0.42 7.43
C GLU A 20 8.78 -1.85 7.03
N ARG A 21 8.85 -2.74 8.02
CA ARG A 21 9.08 -4.16 7.76
C ARG A 21 7.92 -4.78 7.00
N LEU A 22 6.69 -4.45 7.40
CA LEU A 22 5.52 -4.97 6.71
C LEU A 22 5.47 -4.50 5.26
N VAL A 23 5.78 -3.22 5.02
CA VAL A 23 5.85 -2.70 3.65
C VAL A 23 6.87 -3.48 2.84
N ALA A 24 8.06 -3.71 3.39
CA ALA A 24 9.10 -4.46 2.71
C ALA A 24 8.68 -5.90 2.42
N GLU A 25 8.02 -6.54 3.37
CA GLU A 25 7.54 -7.91 3.19
C GLU A 25 6.46 -8.01 2.12
N CYS A 26 5.56 -7.03 2.08
CA CYS A 26 4.53 -7.01 1.05
C CYS A 26 5.12 -6.74 -0.34
N LEU A 27 6.11 -5.86 -0.43
CA LEU A 27 6.81 -5.62 -1.69
C LEU A 27 7.49 -6.90 -2.18
N GLU A 28 8.15 -7.61 -1.27
CA GLU A 28 8.79 -8.87 -1.62
C GLU A 28 7.76 -9.89 -2.10
N GLU A 29 6.64 -10.00 -1.39
CA GLU A 29 5.59 -10.94 -1.78
C GLU A 29 5.04 -10.64 -3.16
N LEU A 30 4.80 -9.36 -3.47
CA LEU A 30 4.32 -8.96 -4.79
C LEU A 30 5.33 -9.30 -5.88
N ALA A 31 6.62 -9.09 -5.60
CA ALA A 31 7.67 -9.46 -6.53
C ALA A 31 7.71 -10.98 -6.76
N LEU A 32 7.55 -11.75 -5.69
CA LEU A 32 7.50 -13.22 -5.80
C LEU A 32 6.28 -13.69 -6.59
N MET A 33 5.19 -12.95 -6.52
CA MET A 33 4.01 -13.25 -7.32
C MET A 33 4.17 -12.79 -8.79
N GLY A 34 5.23 -12.07 -9.10
CA GLY A 34 5.52 -11.64 -10.46
C GLY A 34 4.89 -10.30 -10.86
N PHE A 35 4.44 -9.52 -9.89
CA PHE A 35 3.86 -8.20 -10.16
C PHE A 35 4.87 -7.10 -9.95
N ALA A 36 4.84 -6.08 -10.79
CA ALA A 36 5.64 -4.88 -10.61
C ALA A 36 5.01 -4.03 -9.51
N ALA A 37 5.80 -3.70 -8.50
CA ALA A 37 5.30 -2.93 -7.37
C ALA A 37 6.39 -2.02 -6.84
N TRP A 38 5.99 -0.92 -6.24
CA TRP A 38 6.91 0.03 -5.63
C TRP A 38 6.22 0.77 -4.50
N GLU A 39 7.06 1.24 -3.58
CA GLU A 39 6.56 2.00 -2.45
C GLU A 39 6.18 3.40 -2.88
N ASN A 40 5.02 3.87 -2.45
CA ASN A 40 4.61 5.25 -2.71
C ASN A 40 5.37 6.18 -1.79
N PRO A 41 6.01 7.22 -2.33
CA PRO A 41 6.75 8.15 -1.48
C PRO A 41 5.77 8.95 -0.60
N ARG A 42 6.18 9.15 0.65
CA ARG A 42 5.44 9.98 1.58
C ARG A 42 6.19 11.27 1.79
N ARG A 43 6.39 11.97 0.70
CA ARG A 43 7.22 13.16 0.71
C ARG A 43 6.41 14.42 0.64
N ALA A 44 6.90 15.43 1.34
CA ALA A 44 6.45 16.80 1.16
C ALA A 44 7.66 17.63 0.76
N VAL A 45 7.43 18.62 -0.07
CA VAL A 45 8.48 19.56 -0.47
C VAL A 45 8.01 20.97 -0.19
N GLN A 46 8.97 21.87 0.00
CA GLN A 46 8.65 23.27 0.20
C GLN A 46 8.62 23.98 -1.15
N VAL A 47 7.50 24.67 -1.39
CA VAL A 47 7.33 25.48 -2.59
C VAL A 47 6.86 26.85 -2.13
N ASN A 48 7.66 27.87 -2.39
CA ASN A 48 7.34 29.26 -1.97
C ASN A 48 7.02 29.34 -0.48
N GLY A 49 7.82 28.65 0.35
CA GLY A 49 7.64 28.68 1.81
C GLY A 49 6.53 27.81 2.34
N ARG A 50 5.82 27.08 1.51
CA ARG A 50 4.71 26.22 1.93
C ARG A 50 5.05 24.76 1.70
N TRP A 51 4.62 23.91 2.61
CA TRP A 51 4.78 22.47 2.45
C TRP A 51 3.70 21.92 1.54
N VAL A 52 4.13 21.24 0.49
CA VAL A 52 3.22 20.62 -0.49
C VAL A 52 3.46 19.13 -0.47
N SER A 53 2.39 18.36 -0.27
CA SER A 53 2.47 16.90 -0.32
C SER A 53 2.60 16.43 -1.76
N LEU A 54 3.52 15.51 -1.99
CA LEU A 54 3.71 14.92 -3.31
C LEU A 54 2.80 13.72 -3.53
N THR A 55 2.08 13.27 -2.50
CA THR A 55 1.17 12.14 -2.62
C THR A 55 -0.23 12.56 -2.25
N LYS A 56 -1.20 11.93 -2.91
CA LYS A 56 -2.59 12.17 -2.59
C LYS A 56 -2.91 11.62 -1.20
N ALA A 57 -3.67 12.38 -0.41
CA ALA A 57 -4.06 11.95 0.92
C ALA A 57 -4.87 10.64 0.87
N GLY A 58 -4.57 9.73 1.76
CA GLY A 58 -5.25 8.43 1.86
C GLY A 58 -4.71 7.35 0.94
N ARG A 59 -3.71 7.68 0.13
CA ARG A 59 -3.10 6.72 -0.78
C ARG A 59 -2.43 5.58 -0.02
N GLY A 60 -2.42 4.39 -0.61
CA GLY A 60 -1.78 3.23 -0.01
C GLY A 60 -0.26 3.37 0.07
N ASP A 61 0.34 2.51 0.87
CA ASP A 61 1.80 2.51 1.04
C ASP A 61 2.52 1.99 -0.19
N ILE A 62 1.89 1.09 -0.93
CA ILE A 62 2.46 0.43 -2.10
C ILE A 62 1.53 0.62 -3.28
N GLN A 63 2.11 0.88 -4.44
CA GLN A 63 1.40 0.82 -5.69
C GLN A 63 1.84 -0.43 -6.44
N VAL A 64 0.90 -1.15 -7.02
CA VAL A 64 1.21 -2.37 -7.77
C VAL A 64 0.47 -2.34 -9.09
N LEU A 65 1.14 -2.82 -10.13
CA LEU A 65 0.52 -3.01 -11.43
C LEU A 65 0.14 -4.48 -11.53
N LEU A 66 -1.15 -4.75 -11.37
CA LEU A 66 -1.68 -6.10 -11.44
C LEU A 66 -2.00 -6.43 -12.90
N ALA A 67 -1.81 -7.68 -13.25
CA ALA A 67 -2.09 -8.13 -14.61
C ALA A 67 -3.27 -9.09 -14.59
N ARG A 68 -4.22 -8.86 -15.47
CA ARG A 68 -5.37 -9.74 -15.63
C ARG A 68 -5.53 -10.07 -17.10
N GLN A 69 -5.75 -11.34 -17.39
CA GLN A 69 -6.03 -11.79 -18.75
C GLN A 69 -7.52 -11.99 -18.90
N ALA A 70 -8.09 -11.41 -19.93
CA ALA A 70 -9.50 -11.55 -20.23
C ALA A 70 -9.69 -11.45 -21.73
N GLU A 71 -10.47 -12.37 -22.28
CA GLU A 71 -10.80 -12.39 -23.71
C GLU A 71 -9.56 -12.33 -24.62
N GLY A 72 -8.51 -13.06 -24.24
CA GLY A 72 -7.28 -13.12 -25.00
C GLY A 72 -6.40 -11.89 -24.90
N ARG A 73 -6.71 -10.95 -24.01
CA ARG A 73 -5.96 -9.71 -23.85
C ARG A 73 -5.45 -9.58 -22.44
N LEU A 74 -4.31 -8.90 -22.32
CA LEU A 74 -3.70 -8.63 -21.02
C LEU A 74 -4.03 -7.20 -20.62
N PHE A 75 -4.59 -7.04 -19.45
CA PHE A 75 -4.95 -5.73 -18.90
C PHE A 75 -4.11 -5.42 -17.66
N GLY A 76 -3.62 -4.18 -17.57
CA GLY A 76 -3.00 -3.69 -16.38
C GLY A 76 -4.06 -3.09 -15.47
N ILE A 77 -4.10 -3.53 -14.23
CA ILE A 77 -5.06 -3.07 -13.24
C ILE A 77 -4.30 -2.32 -12.15
N HIS A 78 -4.71 -1.09 -11.88
CA HIS A 78 -4.11 -0.32 -10.80
C HIS A 78 -4.45 -0.96 -9.45
N GLY A 79 -3.42 -1.18 -8.65
CA GLY A 79 -3.60 -1.72 -7.31
C GLY A 79 -2.84 -0.90 -6.29
N GLU A 80 -3.34 -0.87 -5.07
CA GLU A 80 -2.69 -0.25 -3.93
C GLU A 80 -2.80 -1.16 -2.73
N VAL A 81 -1.75 -1.19 -1.92
CA VAL A 81 -1.74 -1.91 -0.66
C VAL A 81 -1.45 -0.93 0.46
N GLU A 82 -2.34 -0.92 1.44
CA GLU A 82 -2.18 -0.14 2.65
C GLU A 82 -1.76 -1.11 3.76
N CYS A 83 -0.61 -0.83 4.37
CA CYS A 83 -0.06 -1.70 5.41
C CYS A 83 -0.45 -1.16 6.79
N LYS A 84 -1.04 -2.02 7.62
CA LYS A 84 -1.48 -1.66 8.96
C LYS A 84 -0.86 -2.60 9.97
N THR A 85 -0.30 -2.03 11.03
CA THR A 85 0.28 -2.81 12.11
C THR A 85 -0.48 -2.53 13.42
N GLY A 86 -0.40 -3.46 14.35
CA GLY A 86 -1.03 -3.30 15.65
C GLY A 86 -2.53 -3.13 15.56
N GLN A 87 -3.05 -2.17 16.30
CA GLN A 87 -4.48 -1.90 16.38
C GLN A 87 -4.94 -0.80 15.42
N SER A 88 -4.05 -0.26 14.60
CA SER A 88 -4.41 0.88 13.78
C SER A 88 -5.44 0.52 12.72
N GLY A 89 -6.37 1.43 12.49
CA GLY A 89 -7.40 1.29 11.47
C GLY A 89 -7.24 2.34 10.38
N GLN A 90 -8.12 2.30 9.42
CA GLN A 90 -8.11 3.28 8.33
C GLN A 90 -8.61 4.64 8.82
N SER A 91 -7.94 5.69 8.36
CA SER A 91 -8.45 7.05 8.53
C SER A 91 -9.62 7.28 7.58
N PRO A 92 -10.44 8.32 7.82
CA PRO A 92 -11.49 8.68 6.87
C PRO A 92 -10.97 8.96 5.46
N LYS A 93 -9.80 9.59 5.35
CA LYS A 93 -9.19 9.85 4.04
C LYS A 93 -8.78 8.57 3.35
N GLN A 94 -8.24 7.61 4.10
CA GLN A 94 -7.88 6.31 3.54
C GLN A 94 -9.12 5.55 3.06
N ARG A 95 -10.20 5.56 3.82
CA ARG A 95 -11.44 4.92 3.41
C ARG A 95 -12.02 5.56 2.15
N ALA A 96 -11.98 6.88 2.07
CA ALA A 96 -12.48 7.60 0.89
C ALA A 96 -11.64 7.26 -0.33
N HIS A 97 -10.33 7.24 -0.18
CA HIS A 97 -9.43 6.88 -1.28
C HIS A 97 -9.65 5.44 -1.74
N MET A 98 -9.80 4.52 -0.79
CA MET A 98 -10.09 3.11 -1.10
C MET A 98 -11.37 2.98 -1.92
N ARG A 99 -12.44 3.68 -1.53
CA ARG A 99 -13.70 3.64 -2.27
C ARG A 99 -13.52 4.19 -3.68
N MET A 100 -12.77 5.26 -3.83
CA MET A 100 -12.52 5.86 -5.13
C MET A 100 -11.77 4.89 -6.05
N VAL A 101 -10.72 4.25 -5.52
CA VAL A 101 -9.96 3.26 -6.29
C VAL A 101 -10.84 2.10 -6.72
N ARG A 102 -11.60 1.54 -5.78
CA ARG A 102 -12.48 0.41 -6.07
C ARG A 102 -13.59 0.77 -7.06
N ASN A 103 -14.17 1.95 -6.90
CA ASN A 103 -15.23 2.40 -7.81
C ASN A 103 -14.70 2.69 -9.22
N SER A 104 -13.41 2.91 -9.36
CA SER A 104 -12.77 3.14 -10.64
C SER A 104 -12.24 1.86 -11.28
N GLY A 105 -12.52 0.71 -10.69
CA GLY A 105 -12.09 -0.58 -11.23
C GLY A 105 -10.73 -1.05 -10.74
N GLY A 106 -10.12 -0.32 -9.81
CA GLY A 106 -8.85 -0.72 -9.23
C GLY A 106 -9.02 -1.64 -8.04
N VAL A 107 -7.89 -2.07 -7.50
CA VAL A 107 -7.82 -2.96 -6.34
C VAL A 107 -7.18 -2.20 -5.19
N TYR A 108 -7.77 -2.28 -4.01
CA TYR A 108 -7.20 -1.68 -2.82
C TYR A 108 -7.27 -2.70 -1.69
N ILE A 109 -6.13 -3.02 -1.13
CA ILE A 109 -6.02 -4.04 -0.08
C ILE A 109 -5.46 -3.42 1.18
N VAL A 110 -6.10 -3.70 2.31
CA VAL A 110 -5.58 -3.35 3.62
C VAL A 110 -4.96 -4.63 4.19
N ALA A 111 -3.65 -4.64 4.35
CA ALA A 111 -2.93 -5.84 4.74
C ALA A 111 -2.26 -5.67 6.09
N ARG A 112 -2.39 -6.66 6.94
CA ARG A 112 -1.71 -6.72 8.23
C ARG A 112 -0.51 -7.66 8.21
N ASP A 113 -0.44 -8.54 7.21
CA ASP A 113 0.74 -9.35 6.94
C ASP A 113 0.76 -9.72 5.46
N ARG A 114 1.91 -10.23 5.01
CA ARG A 114 2.11 -10.53 3.59
C ARG A 114 1.22 -11.66 3.10
N ASN A 115 0.92 -12.62 3.96
CA ASN A 115 0.08 -13.75 3.56
C ASN A 115 -1.38 -13.33 3.39
N GLU A 116 -1.85 -12.43 4.22
CA GLU A 116 -3.19 -11.87 4.10
C GLU A 116 -3.33 -11.12 2.78
N MET A 117 -2.33 -10.32 2.43
CA MET A 117 -2.32 -9.60 1.16
C MET A 117 -2.38 -10.58 -0.01
N ARG A 118 -1.55 -11.60 0.02
CA ARG A 118 -1.52 -12.60 -1.06
C ARG A 118 -2.85 -13.32 -1.19
N ALA A 119 -3.41 -13.75 -0.06
CA ALA A 119 -4.69 -14.45 -0.08
C ALA A 119 -5.80 -13.60 -0.67
N GLU A 120 -5.80 -12.31 -0.35
CA GLU A 120 -6.82 -11.42 -0.88
C GLU A 120 -6.65 -11.19 -2.38
N LEU A 121 -5.42 -11.06 -2.85
CA LEU A 121 -5.16 -10.95 -4.29
C LEU A 121 -5.63 -12.20 -5.02
N GLU A 122 -5.37 -13.37 -4.44
CA GLU A 122 -5.81 -14.62 -5.05
C GLU A 122 -7.32 -14.73 -5.11
N LEU A 123 -8.01 -14.30 -4.06
CA LEU A 123 -9.48 -14.26 -4.04
C LEU A 123 -10.03 -13.34 -5.11
N LEU A 124 -9.32 -12.27 -5.42
CA LEU A 124 -9.72 -11.33 -6.46
C LEU A 124 -9.35 -11.81 -7.87
N GLY A 125 -8.72 -12.96 -7.97
CA GLY A 125 -8.37 -13.55 -9.26
C GLY A 125 -6.97 -13.23 -9.75
N PHE A 126 -6.11 -12.69 -8.89
CA PHE A 126 -4.74 -12.37 -9.27
C PHE A 126 -3.78 -13.41 -8.69
N ALA A 127 -3.68 -14.54 -9.33
CA ALA A 127 -2.75 -15.59 -8.92
C ALA A 127 -1.32 -15.19 -9.25
N ALA A 128 -0.38 -15.84 -8.58
CA ALA A 128 1.03 -15.62 -8.86
C ALA A 128 1.35 -15.90 -10.33
N ARG A 129 2.15 -15.04 -10.93
CA ARG A 129 2.58 -15.19 -12.31
C ARG A 129 3.96 -15.81 -12.32
N LEU A 130 4.09 -16.94 -12.98
CA LEU A 130 5.40 -17.55 -13.13
C LEU A 130 6.18 -16.81 -14.21
N PRO A 131 7.49 -16.62 -14.02
CA PRO A 131 8.29 -16.01 -15.06
C PRO A 131 8.25 -16.87 -16.32
N ALA A 132 8.35 -16.24 -17.47
CA ALA A 132 8.43 -16.95 -18.71
C ALA A 132 9.70 -17.81 -18.72
N ALA A 133 9.57 -19.03 -19.20
CA ALA A 133 10.69 -19.95 -19.26
C ALA A 133 11.73 -19.51 -20.27
#